data_0ad9c692b7ac32c2b08a3c2fd47167c5
#
_entry.id   0ad9c692b7ac32c2b08a3c2fd47167c5
#
_cell.length_a   1.000
_cell.length_b   1.000
_cell.length_c   1.000
_cell.angle_alpha   90.00
_cell.angle_beta   90.00
_cell.angle_gamma   90.00
#
_symmetry.space_group_name_H-M   'P 1'
#
loop_
_entity.id
_entity.type
_entity.pdbx_description
1 polymer ?
#
loop_
_entity_poly.entity_id
_entity_poly.type
_entity_poly.pdbx_seq_one_letter_code
_entity_poly.pdbx_strand_id
1 'polypeptide(L)'
;KKAILAVSFGTRYAEAEQKCIRPVEQALERAFPDREVRRAYTSPTIRRLLAREGCDVPGEAEALEALEREGYGDVVVAPTHIIPGQEYVRVLETARGCPVSEPLLAAEEDLDWMARLLEQIAQEEGRPLLMMGHGTEHAADSTYARLREKLAENVFLACVEGAHTLEALMPRLEKM
;
A
#
# COMPACT_ATOMS: atom_id res chain seq x y z
N LYS A 1 2.56 -25.76 8.20
CA LYS A 1 2.25 -25.04 6.94
C LYS A 1 2.73 -23.61 7.06
N LYS A 2 3.07 -22.99 5.93
CA LYS A 2 3.54 -21.59 5.86
C LYS A 2 2.58 -20.73 5.05
N ALA A 3 2.33 -19.50 5.50
CA ALA A 3 1.48 -18.55 4.77
C ALA A 3 2.05 -17.14 4.77
N ILE A 4 1.60 -16.34 3.80
CA ILE A 4 1.70 -14.89 3.79
C ILE A 4 0.28 -14.35 3.81
N LEU A 5 -0.04 -13.51 4.79
CA LEU A 5 -1.28 -12.77 4.81
C LEU A 5 -1.04 -11.40 4.16
N ALA A 6 -1.44 -11.26 2.90
CA ALA A 6 -1.41 -9.98 2.18
C ALA A 6 -2.56 -9.09 2.66
N VAL A 7 -2.21 -7.97 3.29
CA VAL A 7 -3.17 -7.06 3.92
C VAL A 7 -3.23 -5.75 3.17
N SER A 8 -4.38 -5.46 2.57
CA SER A 8 -4.66 -4.23 1.84
C SER A 8 -5.78 -3.44 2.51
N PHE A 9 -5.88 -2.14 2.25
CA PHE A 9 -7.06 -1.36 2.63
C PHE A 9 -8.32 -1.95 2.01
N GLY A 10 -8.21 -2.43 0.78
CA GLY A 10 -9.28 -3.05 0.03
C GLY A 10 -9.96 -2.12 -0.96
N THR A 11 -10.73 -2.72 -1.84
CA THR A 11 -11.57 -2.02 -2.82
C THR A 11 -12.83 -2.82 -3.10
N ARG A 12 -13.94 -2.14 -3.42
CA ARG A 12 -15.17 -2.79 -3.92
C ARG A 12 -15.19 -2.91 -5.45
N TYR A 13 -14.27 -2.25 -6.13
CA TYR A 13 -14.22 -2.20 -7.59
C TYR A 13 -13.37 -3.35 -8.12
N ALA A 14 -13.98 -4.30 -8.85
CA ALA A 14 -13.30 -5.47 -9.39
C ALA A 14 -12.11 -5.10 -10.30
N GLU A 15 -12.23 -4.03 -11.09
CA GLU A 15 -11.15 -3.57 -11.95
C GLU A 15 -9.93 -3.08 -11.13
N ALA A 16 -10.17 -2.33 -10.05
CA ALA A 16 -9.10 -1.87 -9.16
C ALA A 16 -8.47 -3.05 -8.40
N GLU A 17 -9.26 -4.02 -7.97
CA GLU A 17 -8.75 -5.25 -7.36
C GLU A 17 -7.81 -5.98 -8.32
N GLN A 18 -8.23 -6.21 -9.56
CA GLN A 18 -7.45 -6.93 -10.56
C GLN A 18 -6.19 -6.18 -11.01
N LYS A 19 -6.22 -4.85 -11.08
CA LYS A 19 -5.10 -4.03 -11.55
C LYS A 19 -4.11 -3.65 -10.46
N CYS A 20 -4.55 -3.55 -9.20
CA CYS A 20 -3.73 -2.99 -8.13
C CYS A 20 -3.43 -4.00 -7.01
N ILE A 21 -4.41 -4.79 -6.55
CA ILE A 21 -4.23 -5.70 -5.42
C ILE A 21 -3.72 -7.07 -5.89
N ARG A 22 -4.40 -7.69 -6.84
CA ARG A 22 -4.06 -9.02 -7.34
C ARG A 22 -2.63 -9.15 -7.90
N PRO A 23 -2.07 -8.17 -8.63
CA PRO A 23 -0.68 -8.24 -9.09
C PRO A 23 0.34 -8.31 -7.95
N VAL A 24 0.10 -7.62 -6.83
CA VAL A 24 0.97 -7.67 -5.64
C VAL A 24 0.90 -9.06 -5.00
N GLU A 25 -0.29 -9.62 -4.83
CA GLU A 25 -0.46 -10.99 -4.33
C GLU A 25 0.24 -12.03 -5.22
N GLN A 26 0.08 -11.92 -6.54
CA GLN A 26 0.78 -12.77 -7.49
C GLN A 26 2.30 -12.62 -7.45
N ALA A 27 2.81 -11.42 -7.16
CA ALA A 27 4.23 -11.22 -6.96
C ALA A 27 4.73 -11.94 -5.71
N LEU A 28 3.97 -11.90 -4.62
CA LEU A 28 4.25 -12.66 -3.40
C LEU A 28 4.20 -14.18 -3.65
N GLU A 29 3.19 -14.67 -4.36
CA GLU A 29 3.08 -16.10 -4.74
C GLU A 29 4.30 -16.58 -5.54
N ARG A 30 4.80 -15.76 -6.47
CA ARG A 30 5.99 -16.08 -7.27
C ARG A 30 7.29 -16.00 -6.46
N ALA A 31 7.41 -15.02 -5.57
CA ALA A 31 8.61 -14.82 -4.76
C ALA A 31 8.75 -15.87 -3.64
N PHE A 32 7.64 -16.37 -3.13
CA PHE A 32 7.59 -17.29 -2.00
C PHE A 32 6.71 -18.51 -2.31
N PRO A 33 7.13 -19.39 -3.24
CA PRO A 33 6.30 -20.51 -3.72
C PRO A 33 6.06 -21.60 -2.66
N ASP A 34 6.77 -21.57 -1.54
CA ASP A 34 6.59 -22.46 -0.38
C ASP A 34 5.58 -21.93 0.66
N ARG A 35 4.97 -20.74 0.41
CA ARG A 35 3.97 -20.11 1.27
C ARG A 35 2.65 -19.92 0.53
N GLU A 36 1.56 -20.23 1.19
CA GLU A 36 0.23 -19.89 0.68
C GLU A 36 -0.05 -18.40 0.91
N VAL A 37 -0.44 -17.70 -0.15
CA VAL A 37 -0.83 -16.27 -0.04
C VAL A 37 -2.33 -16.17 0.22
N ARG A 38 -2.71 -15.54 1.32
CA ARG A 38 -4.08 -15.24 1.71
C ARG A 38 -4.31 -13.74 1.75
N ARG A 39 -5.53 -13.33 1.50
CA ARG A 39 -5.96 -11.93 1.46
C ARG A 39 -6.69 -11.53 2.72
N ALA A 40 -6.44 -10.29 3.18
CA ALA A 40 -7.31 -9.60 4.14
C ALA A 40 -7.45 -8.11 3.77
N TYR A 41 -8.58 -7.52 4.15
CA TYR A 41 -8.83 -6.08 3.98
C TYR A 41 -9.00 -5.38 5.32
N THR A 42 -8.31 -4.24 5.52
CA THR A 42 -8.40 -3.45 6.75
C THR A 42 -9.72 -2.69 6.85
N SER A 43 -10.27 -2.21 5.72
CA SER A 43 -11.49 -1.37 5.73
C SER A 43 -12.76 -2.15 6.05
N PRO A 44 -13.38 -1.95 7.24
CA PRO A 44 -14.64 -2.61 7.56
C PRO A 44 -15.79 -2.16 6.66
N THR A 45 -15.73 -0.94 6.13
CA THR A 45 -16.75 -0.43 5.20
C THR A 45 -16.69 -1.17 3.88
N ILE A 46 -15.51 -1.35 3.30
CA ILE A 46 -15.34 -2.09 2.05
C ILE A 46 -15.75 -3.55 2.24
N ARG A 47 -15.33 -4.19 3.32
CA ARG A 47 -15.72 -5.58 3.62
C ARG A 47 -17.24 -5.74 3.71
N ARG A 48 -17.93 -4.82 4.39
CA ARG A 48 -19.40 -4.84 4.47
C ARG A 48 -20.07 -4.65 3.11
N LEU A 49 -19.53 -3.80 2.24
CA LEU A 49 -20.08 -3.61 0.89
C LEU A 49 -19.91 -4.86 0.04
N LEU A 50 -18.71 -5.46 0.06
CA LEU A 50 -18.44 -6.72 -0.66
C LEU A 50 -19.33 -7.87 -0.17
N ALA A 51 -19.51 -8.02 1.13
CA ALA A 51 -20.39 -9.05 1.70
C ALA A 51 -21.84 -8.92 1.21
N ARG A 52 -22.35 -7.69 1.05
CA ARG A 52 -23.69 -7.46 0.44
C ARG A 52 -23.77 -7.86 -1.03
N GLU A 53 -22.65 -7.86 -1.72
CA GLU A 53 -22.51 -8.30 -3.12
C GLU A 53 -22.19 -9.80 -3.24
N GLY A 54 -22.16 -10.53 -2.10
CA GLY A 54 -21.88 -11.96 -2.04
C GLY A 54 -20.38 -12.31 -2.10
N CYS A 55 -19.51 -11.31 -1.93
CA CYS A 55 -18.06 -11.51 -1.86
C CYS A 55 -17.58 -11.28 -0.42
N ASP A 56 -17.16 -12.34 0.25
CA ASP A 56 -16.68 -12.27 1.63
C ASP A 56 -15.16 -12.20 1.66
N VAL A 57 -14.63 -11.05 2.12
CA VAL A 57 -13.18 -10.86 2.33
C VAL A 57 -12.96 -10.61 3.81
N PRO A 58 -12.15 -11.44 4.50
CA PRO A 58 -11.93 -11.31 5.93
C PRO A 58 -11.12 -10.06 6.29
N GLY A 59 -11.25 -9.61 7.52
CA GLY A 59 -10.29 -8.72 8.17
C GLY A 59 -9.04 -9.48 8.63
N GLU A 60 -8.04 -8.73 9.10
CA GLU A 60 -6.74 -9.29 9.48
C GLU A 60 -6.87 -10.34 10.60
N ALA A 61 -7.61 -9.98 11.68
CA ALA A 61 -7.80 -10.87 12.82
C ALA A 61 -8.54 -12.16 12.43
N GLU A 62 -9.60 -12.04 11.62
CA GLU A 62 -10.40 -13.16 11.12
C GLU A 62 -9.56 -14.08 10.23
N ALA A 63 -8.73 -13.50 9.36
CA ALA A 63 -7.84 -14.24 8.48
C ALA A 63 -6.75 -14.99 9.24
N LEU A 64 -6.14 -14.34 10.25
CA LEU A 64 -5.13 -14.98 11.11
C LEU A 64 -5.73 -16.13 11.91
N GLU A 65 -6.94 -15.96 12.47
CA GLU A 65 -7.65 -17.04 13.18
C GLU A 65 -7.99 -18.21 12.25
N ALA A 66 -8.36 -17.94 11.01
CA ALA A 66 -8.61 -18.99 10.03
C ALA A 66 -7.31 -19.76 9.70
N LEU A 67 -6.21 -19.07 9.45
CA LEU A 67 -4.91 -19.68 9.22
C LEU A 67 -4.46 -20.55 10.39
N GLU A 68 -4.61 -20.06 11.61
CA GLU A 68 -4.29 -20.83 12.83
C GLU A 68 -5.12 -22.12 12.92
N ARG A 69 -6.43 -22.05 12.72
CA ARG A 69 -7.34 -23.23 12.71
C ARG A 69 -7.01 -24.22 11.60
N GLU A 70 -6.49 -23.76 10.47
CA GLU A 70 -6.06 -24.58 9.34
C GLU A 70 -4.65 -25.19 9.53
N GLY A 71 -3.97 -24.86 10.65
CA GLY A 71 -2.66 -25.42 11.03
C GLY A 71 -1.47 -24.73 10.36
N TYR A 72 -1.60 -23.45 9.98
CA TYR A 72 -0.47 -22.64 9.57
C TYR A 72 0.27 -22.12 10.80
N GLY A 73 1.49 -22.64 11.04
CA GLY A 73 2.33 -22.29 12.19
C GLY A 73 3.44 -21.28 11.87
N ASP A 74 3.62 -20.93 10.60
CA ASP A 74 4.59 -19.94 10.13
C ASP A 74 3.85 -18.96 9.21
N VAL A 75 3.37 -17.87 9.78
CA VAL A 75 2.61 -16.82 9.08
C VAL A 75 3.36 -15.50 9.13
N VAL A 76 3.54 -14.86 7.99
CA VAL A 76 4.06 -13.50 7.85
C VAL A 76 2.93 -12.60 7.37
N VAL A 77 2.73 -11.46 8.01
CA VAL A 77 1.78 -10.44 7.57
C VAL A 77 2.51 -9.48 6.64
N ALA A 78 2.00 -9.33 5.42
CA ALA A 78 2.56 -8.46 4.39
C ALA A 78 1.57 -7.32 4.05
N PRO A 79 1.68 -6.16 4.72
CA PRO A 79 0.90 -4.98 4.39
C PRO A 79 1.27 -4.45 3.00
N THR A 80 0.26 -4.11 2.18
CA THR A 80 0.48 -3.46 0.88
C THR A 80 0.45 -1.93 0.98
N HIS A 81 0.54 -1.40 2.18
CA HIS A 81 0.53 0.03 2.46
C HIS A 81 1.78 0.71 1.92
N ILE A 82 1.61 1.94 1.44
CA ILE A 82 2.71 2.71 0.82
C ILE A 82 3.59 3.36 1.88
N ILE A 83 2.99 3.92 2.94
CA ILE A 83 3.66 4.65 4.01
C ILE A 83 3.37 4.02 5.38
N PRO A 84 4.21 4.22 6.40
CA PRO A 84 3.96 3.76 7.76
C PRO A 84 2.91 4.63 8.49
N GLY A 85 1.74 4.80 7.88
CA GLY A 85 0.64 5.61 8.38
C GLY A 85 -0.28 4.88 9.35
N GLN A 86 -1.43 5.50 9.67
CA GLN A 86 -2.39 5.00 10.66
C GLN A 86 -2.90 3.58 10.35
N GLU A 87 -3.14 3.27 9.07
CA GLU A 87 -3.59 1.93 8.68
C GLU A 87 -2.52 0.86 8.92
N TYR A 88 -1.24 1.19 8.65
CA TYR A 88 -0.13 0.29 8.97
C TYR A 88 0.01 0.04 10.48
N VAL A 89 -0.14 1.07 11.29
CA VAL A 89 -0.13 0.93 12.76
C VAL A 89 -1.23 -0.04 13.22
N ARG A 90 -2.43 0.04 12.66
CA ARG A 90 -3.52 -0.91 12.95
C ARG A 90 -3.16 -2.35 12.58
N VAL A 91 -2.49 -2.55 11.44
CA VAL A 91 -2.02 -3.89 11.05
C VAL A 91 -1.03 -4.44 12.08
N LEU A 92 -0.09 -3.61 12.57
CA LEU A 92 0.84 -4.02 13.64
C LEU A 92 0.10 -4.45 14.91
N GLU A 93 -0.94 -3.72 15.31
CA GLU A 93 -1.75 -4.02 16.50
C GLU A 93 -2.54 -5.32 16.35
N THR A 94 -3.01 -5.64 15.15
CA THR A 94 -3.83 -6.83 14.87
C THR A 94 -3.04 -8.09 14.50
N ALA A 95 -1.74 -7.97 14.27
CA ALA A 95 -0.88 -9.06 13.79
C ALA A 95 -0.68 -10.23 14.76
N ARG A 96 -1.14 -10.12 16.02
CA ARG A 96 -1.14 -11.21 17.03
C ARG A 96 0.22 -11.87 17.24
N GLY A 97 1.31 -11.09 17.13
CA GLY A 97 2.68 -11.58 17.30
C GLY A 97 3.28 -12.24 16.05
N CYS A 98 2.57 -12.30 14.93
CA CYS A 98 3.16 -12.68 13.66
C CYS A 98 4.15 -11.61 13.19
N PRO A 99 5.26 -11.98 12.53
CA PRO A 99 6.13 -11.03 11.85
C PRO A 99 5.34 -10.20 10.83
N VAL A 100 5.57 -8.89 10.82
CA VAL A 100 4.95 -7.95 9.89
C VAL A 100 6.04 -7.31 9.05
N SER A 101 5.90 -7.34 7.72
CA SER A 101 6.83 -6.62 6.84
C SER A 101 6.59 -5.11 6.90
N GLU A 102 7.61 -4.35 6.58
CA GLU A 102 7.50 -2.90 6.46
C GLU A 102 6.63 -2.49 5.26
N PRO A 103 6.05 -1.27 5.26
CA PRO A 103 5.37 -0.73 4.09
C PRO A 103 6.36 -0.38 2.99
N LEU A 104 5.86 -0.07 1.78
CA LEU A 104 6.70 0.14 0.60
C LEU A 104 7.75 1.25 0.76
N LEU A 105 7.41 2.34 1.44
CA LEU A 105 8.28 3.51 1.63
C LEU A 105 8.65 3.67 3.12
N ALA A 106 9.34 2.68 3.68
CA ALA A 106 9.75 2.68 5.08
C ALA A 106 11.14 3.30 5.28
N ALA A 107 12.11 2.96 4.44
CA ALA A 107 13.50 3.37 4.55
C ALA A 107 13.89 4.46 3.52
N GLU A 108 15.05 5.11 3.73
CA GLU A 108 15.57 6.10 2.76
C GLU A 108 15.87 5.48 1.40
N GLU A 109 16.37 4.26 1.38
CA GLU A 109 16.68 3.52 0.16
C GLU A 109 15.44 3.26 -0.69
N ASP A 110 14.28 3.06 -0.04
CA ASP A 110 12.98 2.90 -0.72
C ASP A 110 12.56 4.20 -1.40
N LEU A 111 12.78 5.34 -0.73
CA LEU A 111 12.49 6.65 -1.30
C LEU A 111 13.40 6.95 -2.50
N ASP A 112 14.70 6.63 -2.39
CA ASP A 112 15.66 6.78 -3.49
C ASP A 112 15.30 5.89 -4.68
N TRP A 113 14.88 4.66 -4.41
CA TRP A 113 14.42 3.74 -5.45
C TRP A 113 13.15 4.26 -6.13
N MET A 114 12.16 4.71 -5.33
CA MET A 114 10.90 5.25 -5.85
C MET A 114 11.14 6.49 -6.69
N ALA A 115 11.99 7.42 -6.24
CA ALA A 115 12.31 8.63 -6.99
C ALA A 115 12.92 8.30 -8.38
N ARG A 116 13.87 7.35 -8.45
CA ARG A 116 14.45 6.88 -9.71
C ARG A 116 13.42 6.22 -10.62
N LEU A 117 12.53 5.39 -10.06
CA LEU A 117 11.46 4.74 -10.83
C LEU A 117 10.51 5.78 -11.46
N LEU A 118 10.09 6.79 -10.69
CA LEU A 118 9.19 7.83 -11.17
C LEU A 118 9.86 8.72 -12.23
N GLU A 119 11.15 9.02 -12.08
CA GLU A 119 11.94 9.72 -13.10
C GLU A 119 12.02 8.92 -14.40
N GLN A 120 12.29 7.62 -14.31
CA GLN A 120 12.31 6.74 -15.48
C GLN A 120 10.95 6.73 -16.19
N ILE A 121 9.85 6.62 -15.46
CA ILE A 121 8.50 6.67 -16.04
C ILE A 121 8.27 8.01 -16.77
N ALA A 122 8.65 9.14 -16.16
CA ALA A 122 8.51 10.45 -16.78
C ALA A 122 9.34 10.57 -18.07
N GLN A 123 10.54 10.00 -18.10
CA GLN A 123 11.40 9.96 -19.29
C GLN A 123 10.81 9.08 -20.41
N GLU A 124 10.32 7.89 -20.07
CA GLU A 124 9.70 6.96 -21.03
C GLU A 124 8.42 7.55 -21.65
N GLU A 125 7.62 8.27 -20.85
CA GLU A 125 6.41 8.95 -21.29
C GLU A 125 6.70 10.25 -22.08
N GLY A 126 7.91 10.80 -21.97
CA GLY A 126 8.33 12.04 -22.61
C GLY A 126 7.55 13.28 -22.15
N ARG A 127 7.01 13.28 -20.94
CA ARG A 127 6.19 14.34 -20.36
C ARG A 127 6.34 14.40 -18.83
N PRO A 128 6.04 15.55 -18.19
CA PRO A 128 6.01 15.64 -16.74
C PRO A 128 5.03 14.66 -16.12
N LEU A 129 5.41 14.10 -14.96
CA LEU A 129 4.61 13.15 -14.20
C LEU A 129 4.07 13.80 -12.93
N LEU A 130 2.76 13.78 -12.74
CA LEU A 130 2.12 14.16 -11.49
C LEU A 130 1.56 12.92 -10.79
N MET A 131 2.14 12.59 -9.65
CA MET A 131 1.65 11.53 -8.77
C MET A 131 0.68 12.09 -7.75
N MET A 132 -0.40 11.34 -7.48
CA MET A 132 -1.38 11.67 -6.45
C MET A 132 -1.35 10.62 -5.34
N GLY A 133 -0.89 11.04 -4.16
CA GLY A 133 -1.02 10.27 -2.93
C GLY A 133 -2.31 10.60 -2.19
N HIS A 134 -2.70 9.75 -1.24
CA HIS A 134 -3.83 10.10 -0.35
C HIS A 134 -3.42 11.22 0.61
N GLY A 135 -2.22 11.14 1.16
CA GLY A 135 -1.79 11.99 2.24
C GLY A 135 -2.31 11.49 3.60
N THR A 136 -1.96 12.17 4.65
CA THR A 136 -2.43 11.86 6.00
C THR A 136 -2.13 13.01 6.97
N GLU A 137 -2.96 13.17 7.99
CA GLU A 137 -2.64 14.05 9.14
C GLU A 137 -1.71 13.38 10.16
N HIS A 138 -1.39 12.08 9.98
CA HIS A 138 -0.44 11.36 10.81
C HIS A 138 1.00 11.82 10.54
N ALA A 139 1.91 11.62 11.52
CA ALA A 139 3.34 11.95 11.38
C ALA A 139 4.03 11.32 10.15
N ALA A 140 3.48 10.20 9.65
CA ALA A 140 3.93 9.55 8.41
C ALA A 140 3.76 10.40 7.14
N ASP A 141 3.06 11.55 7.17
CA ASP A 141 3.01 12.52 6.07
C ASP A 141 4.40 13.05 5.71
N SER A 142 5.33 13.04 6.68
CA SER A 142 6.75 13.34 6.45
C SER A 142 7.42 12.44 5.40
N THR A 143 6.91 11.23 5.17
CA THR A 143 7.40 10.33 4.10
C THR A 143 7.18 10.95 2.72
N TYR A 144 6.03 11.57 2.49
CA TYR A 144 5.75 12.30 1.24
C TYR A 144 6.65 13.52 1.08
N ALA A 145 6.91 14.27 2.17
CA ALA A 145 7.84 15.40 2.15
C ALA A 145 9.25 14.95 1.73
N ARG A 146 9.76 13.90 2.36
CA ARG A 146 11.09 13.33 2.06
C ARG A 146 11.18 12.79 0.63
N LEU A 147 10.14 12.11 0.13
CA LEU A 147 10.09 11.65 -1.25
C LEU A 147 10.13 12.85 -2.23
N ARG A 148 9.36 13.91 -1.96
CA ARG A 148 9.34 15.12 -2.81
C ARG A 148 10.70 15.77 -2.96
N GLU A 149 11.53 15.77 -1.91
CA GLU A 149 12.89 16.31 -1.94
C GLU A 149 13.83 15.55 -2.89
N LYS A 150 13.50 14.29 -3.19
CA LYS A 150 14.28 13.40 -4.05
C LYS A 150 13.82 13.36 -5.51
N LEU A 151 12.64 13.91 -5.81
CA LEU A 151 12.06 13.85 -7.15
C LEU A 151 12.81 14.76 -8.14
N ALA A 152 12.93 14.29 -9.39
CA ALA A 152 13.42 15.09 -10.50
C ALA A 152 12.49 16.28 -10.79
N GLU A 153 13.01 17.31 -11.48
CA GLU A 153 12.29 18.58 -11.73
C GLU A 153 10.95 18.40 -12.48
N ASN A 154 10.86 17.37 -13.32
CA ASN A 154 9.68 17.03 -14.11
C ASN A 154 8.75 16.00 -13.43
N VAL A 155 9.01 15.64 -12.18
CA VAL A 155 8.19 14.70 -11.39
C VAL A 155 7.61 15.44 -10.19
N PHE A 156 6.30 15.39 -10.05
CA PHE A 156 5.53 16.07 -9.02
C PHE A 156 4.75 15.07 -8.17
N LEU A 157 4.63 15.37 -6.89
CA LEU A 157 3.80 14.62 -5.96
C LEU A 157 2.89 15.58 -5.21
N ALA A 158 1.60 15.35 -5.32
CA ALA A 158 0.57 15.99 -4.51
C ALA A 158 -0.23 14.95 -3.72
N CYS A 159 -0.93 15.38 -2.70
CA CYS A 159 -1.79 14.54 -1.87
C CYS A 159 -3.21 15.12 -1.81
N VAL A 160 -4.19 14.25 -1.53
CA VAL A 160 -5.59 14.65 -1.34
C VAL A 160 -5.75 15.38 -0.02
N GLU A 161 -5.02 14.97 1.00
CA GLU A 161 -5.02 15.59 2.34
C GLU A 161 -3.58 15.73 2.90
N GLY A 162 -3.43 16.34 4.07
CA GLY A 162 -2.14 16.59 4.70
C GLY A 162 -1.49 17.89 4.22
N ALA A 163 -0.16 17.98 4.36
CA ALA A 163 0.60 19.21 4.08
C ALA A 163 0.89 19.45 2.58
N HIS A 164 0.72 18.44 1.74
CA HIS A 164 1.21 18.45 0.35
C HIS A 164 0.08 18.37 -0.68
N THR A 165 -0.97 19.19 -0.49
CA THR A 165 -2.15 19.18 -1.38
C THR A 165 -1.83 19.65 -2.80
N LEU A 166 -2.73 19.33 -3.74
CA LEU A 166 -2.62 19.80 -5.13
C LEU A 166 -2.65 21.34 -5.21
N GLU A 167 -3.51 22.00 -4.41
CA GLU A 167 -3.60 23.44 -4.34
C GLU A 167 -2.26 24.09 -3.96
N ALA A 168 -1.53 23.49 -3.02
CA ALA A 168 -0.20 23.96 -2.63
C ALA A 168 0.85 23.78 -3.75
N LEU A 169 0.63 22.86 -4.68
CA LEU A 169 1.51 22.59 -5.82
C LEU A 169 1.19 23.46 -7.05
N MET A 170 -0.05 23.93 -7.20
CA MET A 170 -0.52 24.68 -8.39
C MET A 170 0.40 25.82 -8.81
N PRO A 171 0.89 26.72 -7.91
CA PRO A 171 1.74 27.83 -8.32
C PRO A 171 3.07 27.41 -8.97
N ARG A 172 3.52 26.17 -8.73
CA ARG A 172 4.70 25.60 -9.36
C ARG A 172 4.36 25.00 -10.73
N LEU A 173 3.22 24.35 -10.87
CA LEU A 173 2.75 23.75 -12.12
C LEU A 173 2.41 24.81 -13.17
N GLU A 174 1.82 25.96 -12.75
CA GLU A 174 1.46 27.07 -13.65
C GLU A 174 2.68 27.81 -14.26
N LYS A 175 3.88 27.56 -13.74
CA LYS A 175 5.13 28.18 -14.23
C LYS A 175 5.86 27.31 -15.25
N MET A 176 5.34 26.13 -15.55
CA MET A 176 5.90 25.20 -16.54
C MET A 176 5.32 25.44 -17.94
#